data_6e9411db0abc729fbeb8db35f931b3b3
#
_entry.id   6e9411db0abc729fbeb8db35f931b3b3
#
_cell.length_a   1.000
_cell.length_b   1.000
_cell.length_c   1.000
_cell.angle_alpha   90.00
_cell.angle_beta   90.00
_cell.angle_gamma   90.00
#
_symmetry.space_group_name_H-M   'P 1'
#
loop_
_entity.id
_entity.type
_entity.pdbx_description
1 polymer ?
#
loop_
_entity_poly.entity_id
_entity_poly.type
_entity_poly.pdbx_seq_one_letter_code
_entity_poly.pdbx_strand_id
1 'polypeptide(L)'
;MKKSLLALALLGAFTASAFAEPSVTLYGRIDTGLVYTHKNLDNTAGSTDTFSMDSGVTTGSRWGLKGSEDIGNAKVGFVLESGFNSDDGASSDKESRLFGREAQVNVSGAYGTLYAGRFASIASDSGSIGYLTDVSAFPNGFGVVGTQKGSTGSA
;
A
#
# COMPACT_ATOMS: atom_id res chain seq x y z
N MET A 1 29.28 45.56 -25.86
CA MET A 1 28.30 44.70 -26.52
C MET A 1 28.69 43.21 -26.56
N LYS A 2 29.97 42.81 -26.47
CA LYS A 2 30.38 41.36 -26.51
C LYS A 2 30.18 40.62 -25.19
N LYS A 3 30.07 41.29 -24.05
CA LYS A 3 29.91 40.66 -22.71
C LYS A 3 28.47 40.27 -22.40
N SER A 4 27.48 40.96 -22.99
CA SER A 4 26.05 40.67 -22.80
C SER A 4 25.57 39.45 -23.62
N LEU A 5 26.20 39.17 -24.74
CA LEU A 5 25.92 37.99 -25.56
C LEU A 5 26.41 36.69 -24.89
N LEU A 6 27.53 36.79 -24.16
CA LEU A 6 28.06 35.63 -23.41
C LEU A 6 27.16 35.27 -22.22
N ALA A 7 26.59 36.27 -21.54
CA ALA A 7 25.66 36.05 -20.43
C ALA A 7 24.32 35.42 -20.92
N LEU A 8 23.83 35.84 -22.10
CA LEU A 8 22.60 35.28 -22.68
C LEU A 8 22.83 33.84 -23.16
N ALA A 9 24.00 33.50 -23.68
CA ALA A 9 24.36 32.14 -24.07
C ALA A 9 24.51 31.20 -22.86
N LEU A 10 25.00 31.70 -21.72
CA LEU A 10 25.05 30.92 -20.49
C LEU A 10 23.64 30.71 -19.88
N LEU A 11 22.75 31.72 -19.95
CA LEU A 11 21.35 31.51 -19.49
C LEU A 11 20.59 30.51 -20.37
N GLY A 12 20.89 30.49 -21.69
CA GLY A 12 20.26 29.53 -22.62
C GLY A 12 20.76 28.08 -22.45
N ALA A 13 21.95 27.89 -21.89
CA ALA A 13 22.49 26.56 -21.64
C ALA A 13 21.87 25.85 -20.40
N PHE A 14 21.17 26.61 -19.57
CA PHE A 14 20.43 26.09 -18.41
C PHE A 14 18.92 25.86 -18.69
N THR A 15 18.47 25.92 -19.93
CA THR A 15 17.22 25.30 -20.31
C THR A 15 17.45 23.79 -20.30
N ALA A 16 17.64 23.28 -19.08
CA ALA A 16 17.72 21.88 -18.80
C ALA A 16 16.48 21.21 -19.40
N SER A 17 16.72 20.15 -20.16
CA SER A 17 15.77 19.09 -20.37
C SER A 17 14.81 19.03 -19.19
N ALA A 18 13.52 19.23 -19.47
CA ALA A 18 12.47 18.96 -18.51
C ALA A 18 12.49 17.46 -18.23
N PHE A 19 13.37 17.05 -17.32
CA PHE A 19 13.21 15.78 -16.66
C PHE A 19 11.91 15.90 -15.89
N ALA A 20 11.00 14.98 -16.11
CA ALA A 20 9.81 14.89 -15.29
C ALA A 20 10.31 14.87 -13.84
N GLU A 21 9.88 15.86 -13.05
CA GLU A 21 10.34 15.95 -11.66
C GLU A 21 9.99 14.62 -10.95
N PRO A 22 10.94 14.03 -10.23
CA PRO A 22 10.67 12.81 -9.48
C PRO A 22 9.51 13.09 -8.53
N SER A 23 8.39 12.39 -8.72
CA SER A 23 7.21 12.60 -7.89
C SER A 23 7.18 11.60 -6.76
N VAL A 24 7.10 12.08 -5.52
CA VAL A 24 6.86 11.25 -4.34
C VAL A 24 5.50 11.63 -3.75
N THR A 25 4.63 10.65 -3.63
CA THR A 25 3.29 10.83 -3.07
C THR A 25 3.18 10.08 -1.75
N LEU A 26 2.80 10.81 -0.69
CA LEU A 26 2.31 10.22 0.54
C LEU A 26 0.83 9.88 0.36
N TYR A 27 0.44 8.67 0.72
CA TYR A 27 -0.95 8.22 0.66
C TYR A 27 -1.31 7.40 1.89
N GLY A 28 -2.60 7.19 2.12
CA GLY A 28 -3.05 6.35 3.21
C GLY A 28 -4.55 6.20 3.29
N ARG A 29 -4.96 5.34 4.21
CA ARG A 29 -6.35 5.09 4.56
C ARG A 29 -6.43 4.77 6.04
N ILE A 30 -7.45 5.32 6.70
CA ILE A 30 -7.81 4.97 8.08
C ILE A 30 -9.19 4.34 8.02
N ASP A 31 -9.32 3.15 8.60
CA ASP A 31 -10.57 2.42 8.73
C ASP A 31 -10.75 2.08 10.20
N THR A 32 -11.78 2.65 10.82
CA THR A 32 -12.11 2.50 12.23
C THR A 32 -13.60 2.37 12.37
N GLY A 33 -14.06 1.43 13.17
CA GLY A 33 -15.48 1.21 13.41
C GLY A 33 -15.80 0.81 14.83
N LEU A 34 -17.05 1.01 15.22
CA LEU A 34 -17.60 0.49 16.46
C LEU A 34 -18.21 -0.88 16.17
N VAL A 35 -17.83 -1.87 16.94
CA VAL A 35 -18.24 -3.27 16.77
C VAL A 35 -18.92 -3.76 18.04
N TYR A 36 -20.13 -4.27 17.90
CA TYR A 36 -20.80 -5.02 18.94
C TYR A 36 -20.75 -6.50 18.59
N THR A 37 -20.25 -7.28 19.51
CA THR A 37 -20.15 -8.74 19.37
C THR A 37 -20.92 -9.42 20.48
N HIS A 38 -21.91 -10.23 20.10
CA HIS A 38 -22.60 -11.16 21.00
C HIS A 38 -22.09 -12.58 20.74
N LYS A 39 -21.46 -13.19 21.73
CA LYS A 39 -21.03 -14.60 21.68
C LYS A 39 -21.93 -15.42 22.58
N ASN A 40 -22.67 -16.36 21.99
CA ASN A 40 -23.39 -17.38 22.74
C ASN A 40 -22.44 -18.58 22.93
N LEU A 41 -22.10 -18.88 24.16
CA LEU A 41 -21.23 -19.99 24.49
C LEU A 41 -22.15 -21.15 24.90
N ASP A 42 -22.16 -22.23 24.10
CA ASP A 42 -22.93 -23.45 24.36
C ASP A 42 -22.39 -24.27 25.56
N ASN A 43 -21.82 -23.58 26.52
CA ASN A 43 -21.28 -24.17 27.74
C ASN A 43 -21.79 -23.39 28.97
N THR A 44 -21.45 -23.89 30.16
CA THR A 44 -21.86 -23.33 31.46
C THR A 44 -21.44 -21.87 31.71
N ALA A 45 -20.61 -21.28 30.81
CA ALA A 45 -20.07 -19.93 30.97
C ALA A 45 -21.05 -18.84 30.45
N GLY A 46 -22.14 -19.21 29.77
CA GLY A 46 -23.17 -18.26 29.31
C GLY A 46 -22.78 -17.45 28.08
N SER A 47 -23.49 -16.36 27.83
CA SER A 47 -23.22 -15.42 26.73
C SER A 47 -22.32 -14.28 27.16
N THR A 48 -21.53 -13.76 26.23
CA THR A 48 -20.67 -12.58 26.44
C THR A 48 -20.99 -11.53 25.39
N ASP A 49 -21.19 -10.31 25.86
CA ASP A 49 -21.38 -9.11 25.04
C ASP A 49 -20.14 -8.24 25.10
N THR A 50 -19.66 -7.82 23.95
CA THR A 50 -18.50 -6.92 23.86
C THR A 50 -18.82 -5.77 22.92
N PHE A 51 -18.53 -4.56 23.37
CA PHE A 51 -18.57 -3.35 22.54
C PHE A 51 -17.16 -2.79 22.47
N SER A 52 -16.63 -2.67 21.25
CA SER A 52 -15.25 -2.24 21.01
C SER A 52 -15.15 -1.24 19.86
N MET A 53 -14.10 -0.45 19.85
CA MET A 53 -13.65 0.26 18.68
C MET A 53 -12.54 -0.59 18.03
N ASP A 54 -12.79 -1.02 16.79
CA ASP A 54 -11.87 -1.90 16.09
C ASP A 54 -11.29 -1.21 14.86
N SER A 55 -10.02 -1.50 14.58
CA SER A 55 -9.33 -1.07 13.38
C SER A 55 -9.58 -2.04 12.23
N GLY A 56 -9.76 -1.49 11.01
CA GLY A 56 -9.82 -2.30 9.81
C GLY A 56 -11.08 -3.15 9.69
N VAL A 57 -12.23 -2.62 10.10
CA VAL A 57 -13.53 -3.32 10.02
C VAL A 57 -13.86 -3.70 8.58
N THR A 58 -13.58 -2.80 7.64
CA THR A 58 -13.78 -3.05 6.21
C THR A 58 -12.46 -3.37 5.51
N THR A 59 -11.38 -2.65 5.84
CA THR A 59 -10.07 -2.83 5.19
C THR A 59 -8.97 -2.33 6.12
N GLY A 60 -7.81 -2.98 6.14
CA GLY A 60 -6.72 -2.59 7.03
C GLY A 60 -6.26 -1.14 6.83
N SER A 61 -6.14 -0.41 7.95
CA SER A 61 -5.57 0.94 7.96
C SER A 61 -4.11 0.90 7.54
N ARG A 62 -3.67 1.88 6.75
CA ARG A 62 -2.34 1.91 6.15
C ARG A 62 -1.91 3.31 5.76
N TRP A 63 -0.62 3.50 5.64
CA TRP A 63 -0.01 4.66 5.01
C TRP A 63 1.19 4.22 4.19
N GLY A 64 1.58 5.01 3.21
CA GLY A 64 2.70 4.66 2.35
C GLY A 64 3.25 5.83 1.55
N LEU A 65 4.39 5.58 0.98
CA LEU A 65 5.07 6.44 0.03
C LEU A 65 5.18 5.69 -1.30
N LYS A 66 4.86 6.36 -2.39
CA LYS A 66 5.12 5.86 -3.73
C LYS A 66 5.71 6.96 -4.59
N GLY A 67 6.57 6.59 -5.50
CA GLY A 67 7.17 7.54 -6.41
C GLY A 67 7.64 6.87 -7.67
N SER A 68 7.90 7.69 -8.68
CA SER A 68 8.48 7.21 -9.93
C SER A 68 9.26 8.31 -10.63
N GLU A 69 10.25 7.89 -11.43
CA GLU A 69 11.09 8.74 -12.25
C GLU A 69 11.30 8.12 -13.62
N ASP A 70 11.23 8.93 -14.66
CA ASP A 70 11.53 8.53 -16.02
C ASP A 70 13.05 8.60 -16.27
N ILE A 71 13.64 7.48 -16.69
CA ILE A 71 15.07 7.36 -17.00
C ILE A 71 15.31 7.08 -18.48
N GLY A 72 14.66 7.82 -19.35
CA GLY A 72 14.75 7.69 -20.80
C GLY A 72 13.82 6.58 -21.32
N ASN A 73 14.34 5.39 -21.65
CA ASN A 73 13.52 4.32 -22.21
C ASN A 73 12.80 3.47 -21.17
N ALA A 74 12.93 3.82 -19.88
CA ALA A 74 12.33 3.10 -18.79
C ALA A 74 11.84 4.08 -17.70
N LYS A 75 10.96 3.59 -16.84
CA LYS A 75 10.50 4.27 -15.63
C LYS A 75 10.89 3.42 -14.43
N VAL A 76 11.56 4.04 -13.47
CA VAL A 76 11.85 3.41 -12.16
C VAL A 76 10.80 3.91 -11.17
N GLY A 77 10.26 3.01 -10.37
CA GLY A 77 9.30 3.34 -9.33
C GLY A 77 9.58 2.60 -8.04
N PHE A 78 8.93 3.04 -6.96
CA PHE A 78 8.93 2.37 -5.68
C PHE A 78 7.59 2.50 -4.99
N VAL A 79 7.31 1.54 -4.11
CA VAL A 79 6.20 1.60 -3.15
C VAL A 79 6.69 1.10 -1.80
N LEU A 80 6.43 1.89 -0.76
CA LEU A 80 6.66 1.55 0.64
C LEU A 80 5.33 1.71 1.37
N GLU A 81 4.78 0.63 1.93
CA GLU A 81 3.48 0.65 2.60
C GLU A 81 3.55 -0.02 3.97
N SER A 82 3.10 0.70 5.00
CA SER A 82 2.97 0.25 6.38
C SER A 82 1.50 0.09 6.76
N GLY A 83 1.18 -0.98 7.44
CA GLY A 83 -0.11 -1.17 8.07
C GLY A 83 -0.08 -0.81 9.55
N PHE A 84 -1.18 -0.26 10.06
CA PHE A 84 -1.32 0.06 11.48
C PHE A 84 -2.75 -0.20 11.95
N ASN A 85 -2.91 -0.32 13.25
CA ASN A 85 -4.20 -0.37 13.89
C ASN A 85 -4.62 1.06 14.30
N SER A 86 -5.79 1.48 13.92
CA SER A 86 -6.28 2.84 14.19
C SER A 86 -6.86 3.02 15.60
N ASP A 87 -7.08 1.94 16.30
CA ASP A 87 -7.60 1.89 17.67
C ASP A 87 -6.49 2.05 18.72
N ASP A 88 -5.29 1.50 18.48
CA ASP A 88 -4.18 1.52 19.44
C ASP A 88 -2.88 2.11 18.88
N GLY A 89 -2.82 2.38 17.56
CA GLY A 89 -1.64 2.91 16.89
C GLY A 89 -0.50 1.89 16.66
N ALA A 90 -0.70 0.64 17.02
CA ALA A 90 0.31 -0.40 16.82
C ALA A 90 0.49 -0.76 15.35
N SER A 91 1.65 -1.36 15.01
CA SER A 91 1.84 -1.97 13.69
C SER A 91 0.87 -3.14 13.51
N SER A 92 0.19 -3.20 12.38
CA SER A 92 -0.65 -4.35 12.02
C SER A 92 0.17 -5.53 11.45
N ASP A 93 1.48 -5.36 11.26
CA ASP A 93 2.39 -6.41 10.84
C ASP A 93 2.83 -7.25 12.05
N LYS A 94 2.60 -8.57 11.98
CA LYS A 94 2.92 -9.51 13.07
C LYS A 94 4.41 -9.55 13.43
N GLU A 95 5.27 -9.22 12.48
CA GLU A 95 6.73 -9.17 12.66
C GLU A 95 7.22 -7.74 12.93
N SER A 96 6.29 -6.79 13.15
CA SER A 96 6.58 -5.38 13.45
C SER A 96 7.50 -4.71 12.43
N ARG A 97 7.44 -5.12 11.16
CA ARG A 97 8.20 -4.49 10.08
C ARG A 97 7.64 -3.10 9.78
N LEU A 98 8.51 -2.12 9.55
CA LEU A 98 8.11 -0.76 9.21
C LEU A 98 7.27 -0.70 7.93
N PHE A 99 7.65 -1.46 6.89
CA PHE A 99 6.92 -1.57 5.63
C PHE A 99 6.50 -3.03 5.38
N GLY A 100 5.70 -3.57 6.30
CA GLY A 100 5.29 -4.98 6.26
C GLY A 100 4.33 -5.32 5.12
N ARG A 101 3.60 -4.33 4.58
CA ARG A 101 2.65 -4.53 3.49
C ARG A 101 3.34 -4.55 2.13
N GLU A 102 4.08 -3.51 1.79
CA GLU A 102 4.91 -3.43 0.58
C GLU A 102 6.22 -2.69 0.85
N ALA A 103 7.30 -3.19 0.28
CA ALA A 103 8.61 -2.55 0.23
C ALA A 103 9.27 -2.99 -1.07
N GLN A 104 8.97 -2.32 -2.18
CA GLN A 104 9.36 -2.76 -3.52
C GLN A 104 9.87 -1.62 -4.38
N VAL A 105 10.74 -1.99 -5.31
CA VAL A 105 11.18 -1.17 -6.45
C VAL A 105 10.71 -1.84 -7.73
N ASN A 106 10.35 -1.07 -8.73
CA ASN A 106 9.96 -1.58 -10.02
C ASN A 106 10.65 -0.81 -11.16
N VAL A 107 10.84 -1.50 -12.28
CA VAL A 107 11.35 -0.92 -13.52
C VAL A 107 10.42 -1.32 -14.66
N SER A 108 9.83 -0.33 -15.30
CA SER A 108 8.87 -0.48 -16.40
C SER A 108 9.48 -0.02 -17.73
N GLY A 109 9.19 -0.70 -18.80
CA GLY A 109 9.63 -0.35 -20.14
C GLY A 109 8.84 -1.09 -21.22
N ALA A 110 9.29 -1.05 -22.45
CA ALA A 110 8.65 -1.74 -23.58
C ALA A 110 8.57 -3.28 -23.39
N TYR A 111 9.38 -3.83 -22.53
CA TYR A 111 9.44 -5.25 -22.15
C TYR A 111 8.46 -5.64 -21.05
N GLY A 112 7.71 -4.70 -20.47
CA GLY A 112 6.84 -4.89 -19.32
C GLY A 112 7.43 -4.28 -18.04
N THR A 113 7.03 -4.80 -16.87
CA THR A 113 7.49 -4.30 -15.57
C THR A 113 8.14 -5.41 -14.76
N LEU A 114 9.35 -5.15 -14.28
CA LEU A 114 10.05 -5.98 -13.31
C LEU A 114 9.87 -5.42 -11.91
N TYR A 115 9.50 -6.27 -10.94
CA TYR A 115 9.36 -5.92 -9.54
C TYR A 115 10.42 -6.64 -8.71
N ALA A 116 10.98 -5.94 -7.72
CA ALA A 116 11.93 -6.49 -6.77
C ALA A 116 11.62 -6.01 -5.34
N GLY A 117 11.68 -6.89 -4.37
CA GLY A 117 11.42 -6.59 -2.97
C GLY A 117 10.21 -7.35 -2.42
N ARG A 118 9.56 -6.77 -1.41
CA ARG A 118 8.39 -7.32 -0.76
C ARG A 118 7.12 -6.70 -1.35
N PHE A 119 6.23 -7.53 -1.84
CA PHE A 119 4.92 -7.14 -2.36
C PHE A 119 3.92 -8.28 -2.22
N ALA A 120 2.63 -7.98 -2.37
CA ALA A 120 1.58 -9.00 -2.37
C ALA A 120 1.70 -9.92 -3.59
N SER A 121 1.21 -11.15 -3.48
CA SER A 121 1.17 -12.06 -4.63
C SER A 121 0.19 -11.57 -5.70
N ILE A 122 0.40 -11.98 -6.94
CA ILE A 122 -0.51 -11.66 -8.07
C ILE A 122 -1.96 -12.14 -7.78
N ALA A 123 -2.10 -13.25 -7.08
CA ALA A 123 -3.40 -13.80 -6.67
C ALA A 123 -3.98 -13.14 -5.41
N SER A 124 -3.45 -11.98 -5.00
CA SER A 124 -3.94 -11.24 -3.83
C SER A 124 -5.05 -10.26 -4.21
N ASP A 125 -5.91 -9.97 -3.24
CA ASP A 125 -6.89 -8.88 -3.26
C ASP A 125 -6.32 -7.56 -2.72
N SER A 126 -5.02 -7.48 -2.48
CA SER A 126 -4.35 -6.33 -1.89
C SER A 126 -2.97 -6.11 -2.52
N GLY A 127 -2.46 -4.89 -2.34
CA GLY A 127 -1.17 -4.50 -2.88
C GLY A 127 -1.23 -3.93 -4.30
N SER A 128 -0.10 -3.41 -4.77
CA SER A 128 -0.01 -2.68 -6.04
C SER A 128 -0.05 -3.56 -7.29
N ILE A 129 0.13 -4.88 -7.14
CA ILE A 129 0.11 -5.86 -8.25
C ILE A 129 -0.94 -6.96 -8.07
N GLY A 130 -1.79 -6.85 -7.03
CA GLY A 130 -2.83 -7.84 -6.76
C GLY A 130 -3.93 -7.80 -7.82
N TYR A 131 -4.04 -8.85 -8.61
CA TYR A 131 -5.04 -8.93 -9.70
C TYR A 131 -6.48 -9.00 -9.18
N LEU A 132 -6.69 -9.65 -8.02
CA LEU A 132 -8.03 -9.82 -7.46
C LEU A 132 -8.61 -8.54 -6.84
N THR A 133 -7.80 -7.50 -6.65
CA THR A 133 -8.24 -6.19 -6.16
C THR A 133 -9.34 -5.58 -7.05
N ASP A 134 -9.22 -5.75 -8.36
CA ASP A 134 -10.11 -5.16 -9.35
C ASP A 134 -11.27 -6.06 -9.79
N VAL A 135 -11.19 -7.38 -9.48
CA VAL A 135 -12.17 -8.36 -9.96
C VAL A 135 -13.00 -8.99 -8.83
N SER A 136 -12.70 -8.65 -7.57
CA SER A 136 -13.48 -9.16 -6.44
C SER A 136 -14.82 -8.44 -6.33
N ALA A 137 -15.92 -9.18 -6.37
CA ALA A 137 -17.27 -8.67 -6.13
C ALA A 137 -17.49 -8.23 -4.66
N PHE A 138 -16.58 -8.62 -3.75
CA PHE A 138 -16.67 -8.35 -2.32
C PHE A 138 -15.36 -7.71 -1.85
N PRO A 139 -15.36 -6.44 -1.42
CA PRO A 139 -14.15 -5.69 -1.05
C PRO A 139 -13.38 -6.27 0.14
N ASN A 140 -13.91 -7.25 0.85
CA ASN A 140 -13.30 -7.85 2.04
C ASN A 140 -13.04 -9.35 1.95
N GLY A 141 -12.71 -9.80 0.75
CA GLY A 141 -12.04 -11.09 0.63
C GLY A 141 -12.89 -12.31 0.84
N PHE A 142 -14.02 -12.43 0.16
CA PHE A 142 -14.31 -13.73 -0.38
C PHE A 142 -13.33 -13.98 -1.52
N GLY A 143 -12.09 -14.30 -1.16
CA GLY A 143 -11.09 -14.72 -2.10
C GLY A 143 -11.65 -15.89 -2.90
N VAL A 144 -11.85 -15.71 -4.19
CA VAL A 144 -12.41 -16.71 -5.10
C VAL A 144 -11.49 -17.92 -5.20
N VAL A 145 -10.25 -17.81 -4.73
CA VAL A 145 -9.30 -18.92 -4.74
C VAL A 145 -8.45 -18.89 -3.47
N GLY A 146 -8.85 -19.65 -2.47
CA GLY A 146 -7.93 -20.14 -1.45
C GLY A 146 -7.39 -19.16 -0.41
N THR A 147 -7.78 -17.90 -0.42
CA THR A 147 -7.52 -16.98 0.69
C THR A 147 -8.77 -16.81 1.55
N GLN A 148 -9.37 -17.91 1.95
CA GLN A 148 -10.13 -17.82 3.17
C GLN A 148 -9.13 -17.39 4.24
N LYS A 149 -9.24 -16.16 4.70
CA LYS A 149 -8.86 -15.85 6.07
C LYS A 149 -9.81 -16.70 6.91
N GLY A 150 -9.45 -17.96 7.07
CA GLY A 150 -10.06 -18.74 8.10
C GLY A 150 -9.84 -17.94 9.35
N SER A 151 -10.90 -17.50 9.98
CA SER A 151 -10.89 -17.23 11.39
C SER A 151 -10.38 -18.52 12.02
N THR A 152 -9.07 -18.65 12.14
CA THR A 152 -8.46 -19.58 13.04
C THR A 152 -8.77 -19.04 14.41
N GLY A 153 -9.97 -19.36 14.89
CA GLY A 153 -10.25 -19.33 16.29
C GLY A 153 -9.13 -20.14 16.93
N SER A 154 -8.24 -19.44 17.62
CA SER A 154 -7.32 -20.07 18.54
C SER A 154 -8.18 -20.77 19.57
N ALA A 155 -8.11 -22.12 19.56
CA ALA A 155 -8.56 -22.89 20.67
C ALA A 155 -7.69 -22.61 21.90
#